data_59259ff5de5a02f5faa18e60666dd7f2
#
_entry.id   59259ff5de5a02f5faa18e60666dd7f2
#
_cell.length_a   1.000
_cell.length_b   1.000
_cell.length_c   1.000
_cell.angle_alpha   90.00
_cell.angle_beta   90.00
_cell.angle_gamma   90.00
#
_symmetry.space_group_name_H-M   'P 1'
#
loop_
_entity.id
_entity.type
_entity.pdbx_description
1 polymer ?
#
loop_
_entity_poly.entity_id
_entity_poly.type
_entity_poly.pdbx_seq_one_letter_code
_entity_poly.pdbx_strand_id
1 'polypeptide(L)'
;QKIAKERFGKPVEQVKCRVRSMKGEFSGGTAASLRATLGKLKTNPDFFNVLIDPFCLCEGFKGPEQVRDNKPYHDEITHEWVAPFFMAAINTKNVHRSNAMMGHLYGKNFLYDEMFSCGPGEAGQKKAELISAYNPLLGDNVPKPGEGPSKESRDSGSYDILFTGVDDGEIKINVSVKGEGDPGYSSTSKMIAESALCLLFDCSELAGGIYTTAPAMGQKLIDRLEEKDVMYFSEE
;
A
#
# COMPACT_ATOMS: atom_id res chain seq x y z
N GLN A 1 10.61 -7.93 -4.02
CA GLN A 1 11.13 -8.17 -5.37
C GLN A 1 12.67 -8.11 -5.42
N LYS A 2 13.31 -7.16 -4.71
CA LYS A 2 14.79 -7.09 -4.65
C LYS A 2 15.38 -8.37 -4.07
N ILE A 3 14.94 -8.77 -2.88
CA ILE A 3 15.41 -9.98 -2.20
C ILE A 3 15.15 -11.23 -3.05
N ALA A 4 13.96 -11.31 -3.69
CA ALA A 4 13.65 -12.42 -4.59
C ALA A 4 14.64 -12.49 -5.76
N LYS A 5 14.97 -11.36 -6.38
CA LYS A 5 15.95 -11.30 -7.46
C LYS A 5 17.36 -11.67 -6.99
N GLU A 6 17.77 -11.24 -5.82
CA GLU A 6 19.07 -11.59 -5.23
C GLU A 6 19.15 -13.09 -4.90
N ARG A 7 18.07 -13.69 -4.38
CA ARG A 7 18.02 -15.10 -3.96
C ARG A 7 17.78 -16.08 -5.09
N PHE A 8 16.84 -15.74 -6.00
CA PHE A 8 16.37 -16.66 -7.05
C PHE A 8 16.82 -16.27 -8.45
N GLY A 9 17.55 -15.15 -8.62
CA GLY A 9 17.97 -14.62 -9.93
C GLY A 9 16.85 -13.97 -10.74
N LYS A 10 15.60 -14.00 -10.26
CA LYS A 10 14.41 -13.43 -10.92
C LYS A 10 13.44 -12.80 -9.90
N PRO A 11 12.60 -11.84 -10.31
CA PRO A 11 11.49 -11.41 -9.48
C PRO A 11 10.44 -12.51 -9.31
N VAL A 12 9.64 -12.46 -8.25
CA VAL A 12 8.46 -13.32 -8.10
C VAL A 12 7.31 -12.81 -8.97
N GLU A 13 6.46 -13.73 -9.43
CA GLU A 13 5.34 -13.40 -10.33
C GLU A 13 4.25 -12.56 -9.65
N GLN A 14 4.00 -12.82 -8.36
CA GLN A 14 2.98 -12.12 -7.59
C GLN A 14 3.52 -11.67 -6.23
N VAL A 15 3.06 -10.51 -5.78
CA VAL A 15 3.23 -10.08 -4.38
C VAL A 15 1.85 -9.80 -3.79
N LYS A 16 1.55 -10.46 -2.69
CA LYS A 16 0.36 -10.26 -1.87
C LYS A 16 0.71 -9.38 -0.68
N CYS A 17 0.17 -8.17 -0.64
CA CYS A 17 0.30 -7.29 0.51
C CYS A 17 -0.84 -7.57 1.50
N ARG A 18 -0.48 -7.85 2.75
CA ARG A 18 -1.42 -8.18 3.82
C ARG A 18 -1.23 -7.24 5.00
N VAL A 19 -2.20 -6.36 5.23
CA VAL A 19 -2.23 -5.50 6.40
C VAL A 19 -2.64 -6.34 7.59
N ARG A 20 -1.67 -6.79 8.39
CA ARG A 20 -1.89 -7.65 9.56
C ARG A 20 -2.46 -6.88 10.73
N SER A 21 -1.93 -5.68 10.95
CA SER A 21 -2.48 -4.73 11.90
C SER A 21 -2.26 -3.28 11.43
N MET A 22 -3.19 -2.42 11.80
CA MET A 22 -3.07 -0.99 11.58
C MET A 22 -3.88 -0.28 12.67
N LYS A 23 -3.19 0.45 13.52
CA LYS A 23 -3.79 1.27 14.57
C LYS A 23 -3.55 2.73 14.24
N GLY A 24 -4.63 3.42 13.91
CA GLY A 24 -4.64 4.83 13.55
C GLY A 24 -6.06 5.26 13.23
N GLU A 25 -6.27 6.55 13.13
CA GLU A 25 -7.56 7.14 12.84
C GLU A 25 -7.54 7.89 11.51
N PHE A 26 -8.70 8.03 10.91
CA PHE A 26 -8.85 8.81 9.68
C PHE A 26 -8.63 10.30 9.94
N SER A 27 -7.92 10.94 9.02
CA SER A 27 -7.79 12.39 9.02
C SER A 27 -8.96 13.07 8.31
N GLY A 28 -9.28 14.29 8.72
CA GLY A 28 -10.24 15.12 7.99
C GLY A 28 -9.83 15.39 6.54
N GLY A 29 -8.52 15.47 6.26
CA GLY A 29 -7.99 15.60 4.91
C GLY A 29 -8.27 14.36 4.06
N THR A 30 -8.07 13.15 4.60
CA THR A 30 -8.39 11.90 3.92
C THR A 30 -9.89 11.79 3.63
N ALA A 31 -10.74 12.10 4.62
CA ALA A 31 -12.20 12.12 4.45
C ALA A 31 -12.64 13.13 3.38
N ALA A 32 -12.07 14.32 3.36
CA ALA A 32 -12.36 15.36 2.37
C ALA A 32 -11.94 14.91 0.95
N SER A 33 -10.75 14.32 0.80
CA SER A 33 -10.25 13.82 -0.48
C SER A 33 -11.14 12.71 -1.04
N LEU A 34 -11.56 11.78 -0.18
CA LEU A 34 -12.47 10.70 -0.59
C LEU A 34 -13.83 11.24 -1.03
N ARG A 35 -14.41 12.19 -0.28
CA ARG A 35 -15.66 12.87 -0.66
C ARG A 35 -15.54 13.60 -2.00
N ALA A 36 -14.42 14.32 -2.21
CA ALA A 36 -14.16 15.01 -3.48
C ALA A 36 -14.06 14.03 -4.66
N THR A 37 -13.39 12.89 -4.48
CA THR A 37 -13.29 11.83 -5.48
C THR A 37 -14.67 11.26 -5.83
N LEU A 38 -15.48 10.92 -4.82
CA LEU A 38 -16.85 10.45 -5.02
C LEU A 38 -17.75 11.50 -5.67
N GLY A 39 -17.55 12.78 -5.33
CA GLY A 39 -18.24 13.90 -5.99
C GLY A 39 -17.90 14.00 -7.47
N LYS A 40 -16.62 13.83 -7.81
CA LYS A 40 -16.14 13.86 -9.20
C LYS A 40 -16.71 12.71 -10.03
N LEU A 41 -16.90 11.53 -9.46
CA LEU A 41 -17.56 10.40 -10.13
C LEU A 41 -18.99 10.71 -10.57
N LYS A 42 -19.73 11.48 -9.78
CA LYS A 42 -21.12 11.86 -10.12
C LYS A 42 -21.18 12.83 -11.32
N THR A 43 -20.16 13.66 -11.51
CA THR A 43 -20.11 14.68 -12.57
C THR A 43 -19.31 14.24 -13.79
N ASN A 44 -18.47 13.23 -13.66
CA ASN A 44 -17.64 12.69 -14.74
C ASN A 44 -17.58 11.14 -14.65
N PRO A 45 -18.53 10.44 -15.30
CA PRO A 45 -18.58 8.97 -15.28
C PRO A 45 -17.30 8.32 -15.85
N ASP A 46 -16.64 8.94 -16.82
CA ASP A 46 -15.41 8.40 -17.42
C ASP A 46 -14.25 8.34 -16.40
N PHE A 47 -14.32 9.14 -15.34
CA PHE A 47 -13.36 9.11 -14.26
C PHE A 47 -13.38 7.77 -13.51
N PHE A 48 -14.50 7.05 -13.56
CA PHE A 48 -14.60 5.70 -13.00
C PHE A 48 -13.57 4.74 -13.64
N ASN A 49 -13.42 4.79 -14.96
CA ASN A 49 -12.47 3.93 -15.68
C ASN A 49 -11.03 4.20 -15.23
N VAL A 50 -10.68 5.46 -14.94
CA VAL A 50 -9.36 5.82 -14.39
C VAL A 50 -9.19 5.29 -12.96
N LEU A 51 -10.25 5.31 -12.16
CA LEU A 51 -10.17 4.82 -10.78
C LEU A 51 -10.00 3.30 -10.67
N ILE A 52 -10.61 2.56 -11.57
CA ILE A 52 -10.53 1.08 -11.54
C ILE A 52 -9.35 0.51 -12.33
N ASP A 53 -8.70 1.29 -13.19
CA ASP A 53 -7.55 0.83 -13.96
C ASP A 53 -6.26 0.88 -13.12
N PRO A 54 -5.66 -0.28 -12.75
CA PRO A 54 -4.44 -0.33 -11.96
C PRO A 54 -3.23 0.22 -12.72
N PHE A 55 -3.31 0.33 -14.06
CA PHE A 55 -2.22 0.80 -14.93
C PHE A 55 -2.42 2.23 -15.43
N CYS A 56 -3.41 2.97 -14.95
CA CYS A 56 -3.72 4.32 -15.45
C CYS A 56 -2.56 5.33 -15.28
N LEU A 57 -1.57 5.03 -14.45
CA LEU A 57 -0.36 5.82 -14.26
C LEU A 57 0.86 5.27 -15.03
N CYS A 58 0.68 4.22 -15.82
CA CYS A 58 1.74 3.58 -16.61
C CYS A 58 1.58 3.99 -18.07
N GLU A 59 2.34 4.99 -18.52
CA GLU A 59 2.24 5.51 -19.86
C GLU A 59 2.50 4.43 -20.91
N GLY A 60 1.51 4.20 -21.80
CA GLY A 60 1.60 3.25 -22.91
C GLY A 60 1.70 1.76 -22.51
N PHE A 61 1.59 1.42 -21.21
CA PHE A 61 1.65 0.03 -20.76
C PHE A 61 0.35 -0.40 -20.09
N LYS A 62 -0.12 -1.58 -20.48
CA LYS A 62 -1.22 -2.29 -19.81
C LYS A 62 -0.77 -3.72 -19.51
N GLY A 63 -0.70 -4.02 -18.24
CA GLY A 63 -0.31 -5.36 -17.76
C GLY A 63 -1.47 -6.36 -17.74
N PRO A 64 -1.27 -7.53 -17.13
CA PRO A 64 -2.30 -8.57 -17.00
C PRO A 64 -3.45 -8.11 -16.12
N GLU A 65 -4.57 -8.83 -16.21
CA GLU A 65 -5.69 -8.65 -15.27
C GLU A 65 -5.19 -8.88 -13.84
N GLN A 66 -5.47 -7.92 -12.97
CA GLN A 66 -5.05 -7.98 -11.58
C GLN A 66 -6.05 -8.75 -10.72
N VAL A 67 -5.59 -9.26 -9.58
CA VAL A 67 -6.45 -9.92 -8.59
C VAL A 67 -7.54 -8.95 -8.13
N ARG A 68 -8.78 -9.42 -8.03
CA ARG A 68 -9.89 -8.61 -7.53
C ARG A 68 -9.82 -8.52 -6.02
N ASP A 69 -9.65 -7.31 -5.51
CA ASP A 69 -9.47 -6.96 -4.10
C ASP A 69 -10.65 -6.18 -3.50
N ASN A 70 -11.82 -6.21 -4.16
CA ASN A 70 -12.98 -5.41 -3.80
C ASN A 70 -14.04 -6.15 -2.96
N LYS A 71 -13.79 -7.41 -2.61
CA LYS A 71 -14.66 -8.25 -1.76
C LYS A 71 -13.82 -9.13 -0.83
N PRO A 72 -14.37 -9.53 0.33
CA PRO A 72 -13.72 -10.51 1.18
C PRO A 72 -13.69 -11.88 0.47
N TYR A 73 -12.59 -12.61 0.66
CA TYR A 73 -12.45 -13.98 0.17
C TYR A 73 -11.48 -14.78 1.04
N HIS A 74 -11.53 -16.11 0.92
CA HIS A 74 -10.51 -16.98 1.48
C HIS A 74 -9.35 -17.08 0.49
N ASP A 75 -8.15 -16.68 0.93
CA ASP A 75 -6.94 -16.76 0.12
C ASP A 75 -6.31 -18.16 0.28
N GLU A 76 -6.38 -18.97 -0.77
CA GLU A 76 -5.90 -20.34 -0.76
C GLU A 76 -4.37 -20.45 -0.65
N ILE A 77 -3.62 -19.38 -0.96
CA ILE A 77 -2.16 -19.37 -0.88
C ILE A 77 -1.71 -19.04 0.55
N THR A 78 -2.34 -18.05 1.18
CA THR A 78 -2.00 -17.65 2.56
C THR A 78 -2.84 -18.38 3.61
N HIS A 79 -3.83 -19.18 3.19
CA HIS A 79 -4.76 -19.94 4.04
C HIS A 79 -5.50 -19.09 5.07
N GLU A 80 -5.86 -17.86 4.69
CA GLU A 80 -6.59 -16.94 5.56
C GLU A 80 -7.72 -16.23 4.82
N TRP A 81 -8.68 -15.72 5.58
CA TRP A 81 -9.65 -14.77 5.08
C TRP A 81 -9.04 -13.38 4.97
N VAL A 82 -9.37 -12.70 3.89
CA VAL A 82 -8.89 -11.34 3.62
C VAL A 82 -10.06 -10.41 3.31
N ALA A 83 -9.89 -9.13 3.64
CA ALA A 83 -10.88 -8.09 3.39
C ALA A 83 -10.28 -6.93 2.59
N PRO A 84 -11.09 -6.21 1.79
CA PRO A 84 -10.62 -5.06 1.03
C PRO A 84 -9.89 -4.04 1.90
N PHE A 85 -8.73 -3.58 1.43
CA PHE A 85 -8.01 -2.47 2.03
C PHE A 85 -8.34 -1.18 1.29
N PHE A 86 -8.84 -0.19 2.00
CA PHE A 86 -9.37 1.05 1.39
C PHE A 86 -8.35 1.86 0.59
N MET A 87 -7.05 1.71 0.84
CA MET A 87 -5.99 2.36 0.08
C MET A 87 -5.52 1.56 -1.14
N ALA A 88 -5.92 0.31 -1.28
CA ALA A 88 -5.46 -0.59 -2.35
C ALA A 88 -5.65 0.04 -3.75
N ALA A 89 -6.80 0.64 -4.01
CA ALA A 89 -7.10 1.29 -5.29
C ALA A 89 -6.13 2.43 -5.66
N ILE A 90 -5.45 3.03 -4.69
CA ILE A 90 -4.45 4.08 -4.90
C ILE A 90 -3.05 3.49 -4.92
N ASN A 91 -2.74 2.64 -3.95
CA ASN A 91 -1.41 2.06 -3.77
C ASN A 91 -1.01 1.16 -4.95
N THR A 92 -1.91 0.32 -5.43
CA THR A 92 -1.69 -0.58 -6.58
C THR A 92 -1.21 0.19 -7.81
N LYS A 93 -1.82 1.35 -8.10
CA LYS A 93 -1.40 2.22 -9.22
C LYS A 93 0.04 2.72 -9.06
N ASN A 94 0.43 3.09 -7.83
CA ASN A 94 1.79 3.54 -7.55
C ASN A 94 2.81 2.42 -7.63
N VAL A 95 2.44 1.19 -7.25
CA VAL A 95 3.28 0.00 -7.40
C VAL A 95 3.53 -0.31 -8.88
N HIS A 96 2.47 -0.35 -9.71
CA HIS A 96 2.61 -0.59 -11.14
C HIS A 96 3.35 0.54 -11.85
N ARG A 97 3.10 1.82 -11.47
CA ARG A 97 3.89 2.94 -11.97
C ARG A 97 5.36 2.79 -11.64
N SER A 98 5.69 2.40 -10.41
CA SER A 98 7.08 2.15 -9.99
C SER A 98 7.72 1.07 -10.86
N ASN A 99 7.01 -0.04 -11.09
CA ASN A 99 7.49 -1.11 -11.95
C ASN A 99 7.75 -0.62 -13.39
N ALA A 100 6.81 0.12 -13.97
CA ALA A 100 6.96 0.68 -15.32
C ALA A 100 8.15 1.65 -15.41
N MET A 101 8.31 2.56 -14.45
CA MET A 101 9.42 3.53 -14.40
C MET A 101 10.79 2.86 -14.25
N MET A 102 10.85 1.68 -13.62
CA MET A 102 12.07 0.88 -13.48
C MET A 102 12.28 -0.12 -14.63
N GLY A 103 11.62 0.06 -15.77
CA GLY A 103 11.76 -0.84 -16.92
C GLY A 103 11.21 -2.24 -16.66
N HIS A 104 10.19 -2.35 -15.84
CA HIS A 104 9.53 -3.60 -15.44
C HIS A 104 10.44 -4.57 -14.67
N LEU A 105 11.21 -4.05 -13.70
CA LEU A 105 12.06 -4.86 -12.83
C LEU A 105 11.30 -5.94 -12.05
N TYR A 106 10.00 -5.76 -11.79
CA TYR A 106 9.13 -6.73 -11.14
C TYR A 106 8.50 -7.72 -12.13
N GLY A 107 8.78 -7.56 -13.43
CA GLY A 107 8.18 -8.31 -14.53
C GLY A 107 7.01 -7.57 -15.19
N LYS A 108 6.78 -7.84 -16.48
CA LYS A 108 5.63 -7.30 -17.23
C LYS A 108 4.32 -7.97 -16.84
N ASN A 109 4.38 -9.22 -16.40
CA ASN A 109 3.22 -10.00 -15.96
C ASN A 109 3.00 -9.95 -14.45
N PHE A 110 3.61 -8.99 -13.75
CA PHE A 110 3.58 -8.84 -12.31
C PHE A 110 2.16 -8.64 -11.79
N LEU A 111 1.77 -9.47 -10.80
CA LEU A 111 0.51 -9.39 -10.08
C LEU A 111 0.73 -8.79 -8.70
N TYR A 112 -0.18 -7.91 -8.28
CA TYR A 112 -0.13 -7.25 -6.98
C TYR A 112 -1.52 -7.01 -6.43
N ASP A 113 -1.74 -7.36 -5.17
CA ASP A 113 -2.98 -7.07 -4.43
C ASP A 113 -2.70 -6.62 -2.99
N GLU A 114 -3.59 -5.80 -2.44
CA GLU A 114 -3.53 -5.32 -1.05
C GLU A 114 -4.83 -5.62 -0.32
N MET A 115 -4.75 -6.37 0.78
CA MET A 115 -5.91 -6.74 1.59
C MET A 115 -5.59 -6.67 3.08
N PHE A 116 -6.61 -6.48 3.92
CA PHE A 116 -6.48 -6.75 5.34
C PHE A 116 -6.40 -8.26 5.59
N SER A 117 -5.45 -8.70 6.40
CA SER A 117 -5.40 -10.04 6.96
C SER A 117 -6.47 -10.19 8.05
N CYS A 118 -7.31 -11.18 7.92
CA CYS A 118 -8.40 -11.44 8.86
C CYS A 118 -8.19 -12.72 9.67
N GLY A 119 -7.21 -13.56 9.26
CA GLY A 119 -6.89 -14.84 9.87
C GLY A 119 -7.72 -16.00 9.32
N PRO A 120 -7.44 -17.21 9.77
CA PRO A 120 -8.05 -18.44 9.27
C PRO A 120 -9.45 -18.69 9.85
N GLY A 121 -10.19 -19.60 9.22
CA GLY A 121 -11.44 -20.18 9.70
C GLY A 121 -12.61 -19.22 9.83
N GLU A 122 -13.64 -19.63 10.58
CA GLU A 122 -14.88 -18.87 10.73
C GLU A 122 -14.70 -17.49 11.40
N ALA A 123 -13.76 -17.40 12.35
CA ALA A 123 -13.44 -16.11 12.99
C ALA A 123 -12.85 -15.11 11.98
N GLY A 124 -11.95 -15.58 11.10
CA GLY A 124 -11.39 -14.81 10.02
C GLY A 124 -12.47 -14.36 9.01
N GLN A 125 -13.39 -15.25 8.65
CA GLN A 125 -14.50 -14.91 7.78
C GLN A 125 -15.37 -13.79 8.36
N LYS A 126 -15.80 -13.93 9.60
CA LYS A 126 -16.63 -12.91 10.29
C LYS A 126 -15.92 -11.56 10.35
N LYS A 127 -14.61 -11.57 10.66
CA LYS A 127 -13.80 -10.34 10.67
C LYS A 127 -13.75 -9.71 9.28
N ALA A 128 -13.55 -10.50 8.23
CA ALA A 128 -13.48 -10.02 6.84
C ALA A 128 -14.81 -9.39 6.38
N GLU A 129 -15.93 -10.01 6.74
CA GLU A 129 -17.28 -9.49 6.46
C GLU A 129 -17.52 -8.15 7.19
N LEU A 130 -17.15 -8.05 8.47
CA LEU A 130 -17.26 -6.81 9.25
C LEU A 130 -16.44 -5.67 8.68
N ILE A 131 -15.18 -5.93 8.32
CA ILE A 131 -14.32 -4.92 7.69
C ILE A 131 -14.90 -4.46 6.35
N SER A 132 -15.42 -5.39 5.54
CA SER A 132 -15.99 -5.07 4.24
C SER A 132 -17.29 -4.27 4.33
N ALA A 133 -18.04 -4.41 5.40
CA ALA A 133 -19.24 -3.64 5.67
C ALA A 133 -18.95 -2.24 6.24
N TYR A 134 -17.73 -2.02 6.76
CA TYR A 134 -17.35 -0.75 7.35
C TYR A 134 -17.14 0.32 6.28
N ASN A 135 -17.80 1.46 6.44
CA ASN A 135 -17.59 2.64 5.59
C ASN A 135 -17.09 3.81 6.44
N PRO A 136 -15.83 4.22 6.28
CA PRO A 136 -15.23 5.27 7.09
C PRO A 136 -15.83 6.68 6.85
N LEU A 137 -16.69 6.84 5.84
CA LEU A 137 -17.39 8.10 5.55
C LEU A 137 -18.80 8.15 6.12
N LEU A 138 -19.31 7.03 6.66
CA LEU A 138 -20.62 6.94 7.29
C LEU A 138 -20.44 6.99 8.81
N GLY A 139 -21.11 7.93 9.46
CA GLY A 139 -21.11 8.10 10.90
C GLY A 139 -20.98 9.55 11.32
N ASP A 140 -21.32 9.81 12.57
CA ASP A 140 -21.33 11.16 13.16
C ASP A 140 -19.91 11.68 13.49
N ASN A 141 -18.92 10.78 13.52
CA ASN A 141 -17.55 11.06 13.94
C ASN A 141 -16.56 11.21 12.77
N VAL A 142 -17.05 11.50 11.55
CA VAL A 142 -16.13 11.75 10.42
C VAL A 142 -15.41 13.08 10.63
N PRO A 143 -14.09 13.11 10.78
CA PRO A 143 -13.37 14.34 11.08
C PRO A 143 -13.51 15.36 9.94
N LYS A 144 -13.60 16.65 10.31
CA LYS A 144 -13.63 17.76 9.35
C LYS A 144 -12.23 18.07 8.83
N PRO A 145 -12.11 18.77 7.68
CA PRO A 145 -10.83 19.27 7.22
C PRO A 145 -10.12 20.09 8.31
N GLY A 146 -8.86 19.73 8.59
CA GLY A 146 -8.05 20.30 9.67
C GLY A 146 -8.17 19.56 11.01
N GLU A 147 -9.13 18.66 11.17
CA GLU A 147 -9.24 17.78 12.34
C GLU A 147 -8.50 16.47 12.10
N GLY A 148 -8.05 15.84 13.18
CA GLY A 148 -7.36 14.54 13.14
C GLY A 148 -7.29 13.91 14.53
N PRO A 149 -6.60 12.77 14.67
CA PRO A 149 -6.47 12.06 15.92
C PRO A 149 -5.76 12.88 17.00
N SER A 150 -6.06 12.61 18.27
CA SER A 150 -5.37 13.20 19.42
C SER A 150 -3.88 12.85 19.41
N LYS A 151 -3.08 13.58 20.20
CA LYS A 151 -1.65 13.25 20.33
C LYS A 151 -1.44 11.83 20.84
N GLU A 152 -2.21 11.43 21.86
CA GLU A 152 -2.14 10.09 22.47
C GLU A 152 -2.49 9.00 21.45
N SER A 153 -3.52 9.23 20.61
CA SER A 153 -3.91 8.32 19.53
C SER A 153 -2.79 8.20 18.50
N ARG A 154 -2.20 9.32 18.08
CA ARG A 154 -1.09 9.32 17.11
C ARG A 154 0.16 8.61 17.64
N ASP A 155 0.53 8.86 18.90
CA ASP A 155 1.73 8.29 19.50
C ASP A 155 1.58 6.79 19.78
N SER A 156 0.36 6.32 20.07
CA SER A 156 0.05 4.90 20.29
C SER A 156 -0.29 4.13 19.03
N GLY A 157 -0.24 4.76 17.88
CA GLY A 157 -0.47 4.13 16.58
C GLY A 157 0.64 3.14 16.22
N SER A 158 0.35 2.24 15.31
CA SER A 158 1.33 1.30 14.75
C SER A 158 0.77 0.61 13.51
N TYR A 159 1.65 0.00 12.75
CA TYR A 159 1.23 -0.84 11.63
C TYR A 159 2.21 -2.01 11.43
N ASP A 160 1.66 -3.09 10.89
CA ASP A 160 2.37 -4.30 10.50
C ASP A 160 1.80 -4.80 9.18
N ILE A 161 2.63 -4.81 8.16
CA ILE A 161 2.27 -5.14 6.78
C ILE A 161 3.19 -6.25 6.30
N LEU A 162 2.60 -7.36 5.83
CA LEU A 162 3.32 -8.48 5.26
C LEU A 162 3.25 -8.44 3.74
N PHE A 163 4.37 -8.61 3.09
CA PHE A 163 4.48 -8.81 1.65
C PHE A 163 4.90 -10.25 1.37
N THR A 164 3.98 -11.05 0.85
CA THR A 164 4.21 -12.46 0.48
C THR A 164 4.51 -12.55 -1.01
N GLY A 165 5.72 -12.95 -1.33
CA GLY A 165 6.14 -13.22 -2.71
C GLY A 165 5.77 -14.64 -3.12
N VAL A 166 5.05 -14.75 -4.24
CA VAL A 166 4.51 -16.01 -4.77
C VAL A 166 5.06 -16.25 -6.18
N ASP A 167 5.48 -17.48 -6.44
CA ASP A 167 5.95 -17.94 -7.75
C ASP A 167 5.45 -19.39 -7.95
N ASP A 168 4.91 -19.71 -9.12
CA ASP A 168 4.28 -21.02 -9.40
C ASP A 168 3.21 -21.43 -8.36
N GLY A 169 2.45 -20.46 -7.84
CA GLY A 169 1.41 -20.71 -6.83
C GLY A 169 1.92 -21.03 -5.42
N GLU A 170 3.22 -20.98 -5.18
CA GLU A 170 3.83 -21.24 -3.87
C GLU A 170 4.44 -19.98 -3.25
N ILE A 171 4.38 -19.89 -1.92
CA ILE A 171 5.07 -18.84 -1.17
C ILE A 171 6.57 -19.09 -1.23
N LYS A 172 7.32 -18.12 -1.74
CA LYS A 172 8.78 -18.17 -1.86
C LYS A 172 9.49 -17.28 -0.84
N ILE A 173 8.85 -16.19 -0.42
CA ILE A 173 9.45 -15.21 0.47
C ILE A 173 8.39 -14.40 1.19
N ASN A 174 8.63 -14.09 2.43
CA ASN A 174 7.85 -13.16 3.24
C ASN A 174 8.73 -12.02 3.71
N VAL A 175 8.25 -10.79 3.56
CA VAL A 175 8.91 -9.58 4.05
C VAL A 175 7.89 -8.75 4.81
N SER A 176 8.19 -8.41 6.06
CA SER A 176 7.34 -7.51 6.83
C SER A 176 7.86 -6.10 6.85
N VAL A 177 6.94 -5.15 6.93
CA VAL A 177 7.20 -3.73 7.15
C VAL A 177 6.39 -3.29 8.36
N LYS A 178 7.10 -2.80 9.38
CA LYS A 178 6.49 -2.37 10.64
C LYS A 178 6.88 -0.93 10.96
N GLY A 179 6.02 -0.23 11.66
CA GLY A 179 6.33 1.11 12.15
C GLY A 179 5.49 1.48 13.35
N GLU A 180 6.05 2.39 14.15
CA GLU A 180 5.41 2.99 15.32
C GLU A 180 4.88 4.38 14.99
N GLY A 181 3.85 4.81 15.71
CA GLY A 181 3.06 5.99 15.41
C GLY A 181 1.98 5.70 14.37
N ASP A 182 0.93 6.50 14.39
CA ASP A 182 -0.19 6.30 13.48
C ASP A 182 0.23 6.50 12.01
N PRO A 183 -0.27 5.65 11.10
CA PRO A 183 0.07 5.74 9.67
C PRO A 183 -0.54 6.96 8.97
N GLY A 184 -1.49 7.65 9.62
CA GLY A 184 -2.14 8.84 9.05
C GLY A 184 -1.30 10.12 9.20
N TYR A 185 -0.62 10.30 10.33
CA TYR A 185 0.13 11.53 10.63
C TYR A 185 1.52 11.27 11.21
N SER A 186 1.61 10.57 12.35
CA SER A 186 2.86 10.49 13.11
C SER A 186 3.98 9.83 12.31
N SER A 187 3.74 8.64 11.79
CA SER A 187 4.71 7.92 10.96
C SER A 187 4.86 8.58 9.59
N THR A 188 3.76 8.95 8.95
CA THR A 188 3.76 9.57 7.61
C THR A 188 4.52 10.91 7.58
N SER A 189 4.44 11.72 8.63
CA SER A 189 5.20 12.99 8.70
C SER A 189 6.72 12.75 8.75
N LYS A 190 7.16 11.70 9.43
CA LYS A 190 8.57 11.29 9.44
C LYS A 190 8.98 10.72 8.07
N MET A 191 8.15 9.87 7.48
CA MET A 191 8.43 9.29 6.15
C MET A 191 8.59 10.36 5.08
N ILE A 192 7.72 11.39 5.04
CA ILE A 192 7.84 12.45 4.04
C ILE A 192 9.04 13.36 4.29
N ALA A 193 9.38 13.62 5.56
CA ALA A 193 10.58 14.39 5.90
C ALA A 193 11.85 13.64 5.46
N GLU A 194 11.97 12.35 5.78
CA GLU A 194 13.12 11.54 5.37
C GLU A 194 13.17 11.34 3.86
N SER A 195 12.02 11.27 3.17
CA SER A 195 11.98 11.25 1.70
C SER A 195 12.53 12.55 1.10
N ALA A 196 12.16 13.70 1.66
CA ALA A 196 12.69 14.99 1.20
C ALA A 196 14.21 15.10 1.44
N LEU A 197 14.68 14.68 2.62
CA LEU A 197 16.12 14.66 2.93
C LEU A 197 16.89 13.68 2.05
N CYS A 198 16.32 12.50 1.76
CA CYS A 198 16.90 11.52 0.84
C CYS A 198 17.06 12.10 -0.58
N LEU A 199 16.04 12.76 -1.10
CA LEU A 199 16.13 13.43 -2.40
C LEU A 199 17.22 14.52 -2.42
N LEU A 200 17.32 15.29 -1.35
CA LEU A 200 18.26 16.43 -1.27
C LEU A 200 19.71 15.97 -1.14
N PHE A 201 19.97 14.98 -0.29
CA PHE A 201 21.34 14.62 0.10
C PHE A 201 21.85 13.35 -0.56
N ASP A 202 20.98 12.39 -0.87
CA ASP A 202 21.40 11.06 -1.29
C ASP A 202 21.11 10.79 -2.78
N CYS A 203 20.26 11.62 -3.43
CA CYS A 203 19.81 11.41 -4.80
C CYS A 203 20.20 12.54 -5.75
N SER A 204 21.40 13.12 -5.58
CA SER A 204 21.90 14.25 -6.38
C SER A 204 21.94 14.00 -7.89
N GLU A 205 22.09 12.73 -8.29
CA GLU A 205 22.16 12.31 -9.70
C GLU A 205 20.77 12.10 -10.34
N LEU A 206 19.68 12.20 -9.56
CA LEU A 206 18.34 11.98 -10.07
C LEU A 206 17.96 13.15 -11.01
N ALA A 207 17.60 12.84 -12.25
CA ALA A 207 17.09 13.84 -13.19
C ALA A 207 15.77 14.44 -12.70
N GLY A 208 15.50 15.68 -13.10
CA GLY A 208 14.20 16.31 -12.80
C GLY A 208 13.04 15.51 -13.41
N GLY A 209 11.93 15.38 -12.65
CA GLY A 209 10.79 14.60 -13.11
C GLY A 209 9.75 14.36 -12.03
N ILE A 210 8.75 13.53 -12.34
CA ILE A 210 7.70 13.08 -11.42
C ILE A 210 7.89 11.57 -11.20
N TYR A 211 8.31 11.20 -10.01
CA TYR A 211 8.65 9.83 -9.65
C TYR A 211 7.76 9.31 -8.53
N THR A 212 7.63 7.98 -8.46
CA THR A 212 7.27 7.29 -7.22
C THR A 212 8.53 7.01 -6.39
N THR A 213 8.39 6.67 -5.14
CA THR A 213 9.52 6.56 -4.18
C THR A 213 10.55 5.51 -4.58
N ALA A 214 10.12 4.34 -5.06
CA ALA A 214 11.02 3.25 -5.40
C ALA A 214 11.98 3.61 -6.56
N PRO A 215 11.54 4.11 -7.72
CA PRO A 215 12.45 4.53 -8.79
C PRO A 215 13.28 5.76 -8.44
N ALA A 216 12.79 6.65 -7.57
CA ALA A 216 13.54 7.85 -7.20
C ALA A 216 14.66 7.58 -6.19
N MET A 217 14.36 6.82 -5.15
CA MET A 217 15.21 6.70 -3.96
C MET A 217 15.62 5.26 -3.66
N GLY A 218 14.76 4.27 -3.97
CA GLY A 218 15.07 2.86 -3.80
C GLY A 218 15.60 2.50 -2.43
N GLN A 219 16.75 1.82 -2.38
CA GLN A 219 17.38 1.36 -1.14
C GLN A 219 17.82 2.52 -0.23
N LYS A 220 18.20 3.66 -0.79
CA LYS A 220 18.64 4.83 0.00
C LYS A 220 17.56 5.30 0.97
N LEU A 221 16.29 5.28 0.54
CA LEU A 221 15.18 5.64 1.43
C LEU A 221 14.93 4.56 2.49
N ILE A 222 15.02 3.28 2.13
CA ILE A 222 14.88 2.17 3.09
C ILE A 222 15.93 2.32 4.20
N ASP A 223 17.19 2.46 3.83
CA ASP A 223 18.30 2.59 4.77
C ASP A 223 18.11 3.80 5.73
N ARG A 224 17.64 4.93 5.20
CA ARG A 224 17.32 6.11 6.03
C ARG A 224 16.17 5.86 7.00
N LEU A 225 15.10 5.23 6.53
CA LEU A 225 13.91 4.97 7.36
C LEU A 225 14.25 4.00 8.52
N GLU A 226 15.11 3.02 8.27
CA GLU A 226 15.62 2.12 9.32
C GLU A 226 16.59 2.84 10.26
N GLU A 227 17.57 3.59 9.75
CA GLU A 227 18.52 4.35 10.56
C GLU A 227 17.84 5.36 11.49
N LYS A 228 16.69 5.90 11.10
CA LYS A 228 15.93 6.89 11.88
C LYS A 228 14.78 6.29 12.68
N ASP A 229 14.72 4.97 12.81
CA ASP A 229 13.68 4.26 13.54
C ASP A 229 12.25 4.65 13.09
N VAL A 230 12.06 4.91 11.79
CA VAL A 230 10.76 5.26 11.22
C VAL A 230 10.00 4.03 10.76
N MET A 231 10.71 3.10 10.13
CA MET A 231 10.18 1.82 9.63
C MET A 231 11.21 0.72 9.80
N TYR A 232 10.72 -0.50 10.01
CA TYR A 232 11.54 -1.70 10.14
C TYR A 232 11.15 -2.69 9.05
N PHE A 233 12.14 -3.15 8.30
CA PHE A 233 11.97 -4.13 7.24
C PHE A 233 12.63 -5.43 7.65
N SER A 234 11.89 -6.53 7.64
CA SER A 234 12.44 -7.83 8.00
C SER A 234 11.89 -8.96 7.14
N GLU A 235 12.76 -9.89 6.79
CA GLU A 235 12.35 -11.16 6.20
C GLU A 235 11.85 -12.10 7.29
N GLU A 236 10.73 -12.81 7.03
CA GLU A 236 10.09 -13.77 7.95
C GLU A 236 10.14 -15.21 7.42
#